data_d6c1424fabe164ae46e0e9ab4d37bfcb
#
_entry.id   d6c1424fabe164ae46e0e9ab4d37bfcb
#
_cell.length_a   1.000
_cell.length_b   1.000
_cell.length_c   1.000
_cell.angle_alpha   90.00
_cell.angle_beta   90.00
_cell.angle_gamma   90.00
#
_symmetry.space_group_name_H-M   'P 1'
#
loop_
_entity.id
_entity.type
_entity.pdbx_description
1 polymer ?
#
loop_
_entity_poly.entity_id
_entity_poly.type
_entity_poly.pdbx_seq_one_letter_code
_entity_poly.pdbx_strand_id
1 'polypeptide(L)'
;MGISAKIQRIIKKILKYISRMFSKTPKRKFYFGMFYKHCKVKDNVILVESFHGSNISDSTLALVRQILKSYPGKYKIYYGTENKKKHAEFIKEIGLDVKLIDVTTFKYTKILASAKYLINNSSFPVYFVKKPEQVYIQTWHGTPLKTLGKKMRLGIESMYNVQHNFLQADYITFPNDFTRDVMMEDYNLNDLYTGKVVMAGYPRNEIFFKKEEGEALKAELGLAGKTVYAYMPTWRGTSNHDINTASYESKVKEIFKVIDNKLSDDQVFFVNFHPILKDSISLSNYKHIKPFPKGVDNYSFL
;
A
#
# COMPACT_ATOMS: atom_id res chain seq x y z
N MET A 1 -22.25 -24.57 37.40
CA MET A 1 -21.87 -23.45 36.51
C MET A 1 -20.83 -23.77 35.44
N GLY A 2 -19.98 -24.82 35.58
CA GLY A 2 -18.90 -25.11 34.59
C GLY A 2 -19.30 -25.72 33.25
N ILE A 3 -20.41 -26.45 33.18
CA ILE A 3 -20.82 -27.19 31.95
C ILE A 3 -21.36 -26.23 30.88
N SER A 4 -22.11 -25.22 31.26
CA SER A 4 -22.68 -24.21 30.33
C SER A 4 -21.62 -23.40 29.58
N ALA A 5 -20.57 -22.96 30.29
CA ALA A 5 -19.47 -22.16 29.68
C ALA A 5 -18.63 -23.02 28.72
N LYS A 6 -18.42 -24.29 29.05
CA LYS A 6 -17.69 -25.24 28.18
C LYS A 6 -18.47 -25.55 26.90
N ILE A 7 -19.79 -25.74 27.02
CA ILE A 7 -20.69 -25.95 25.87
C ILE A 7 -20.72 -24.70 24.98
N GLN A 8 -20.87 -23.51 25.53
CA GLN A 8 -20.83 -22.25 24.76
C GLN A 8 -19.50 -22.06 24.02
N ARG A 9 -18.38 -22.43 24.62
CA ARG A 9 -17.06 -22.38 23.99
C ARG A 9 -16.94 -23.36 22.83
N ILE A 10 -17.52 -24.56 22.97
CA ILE A 10 -17.58 -25.58 21.89
C ILE A 10 -18.48 -25.08 20.75
N ILE A 11 -19.67 -24.58 21.07
CA ILE A 11 -20.59 -24.02 20.07
C ILE A 11 -19.93 -22.85 19.30
N LYS A 12 -19.27 -21.92 20.00
CA LYS A 12 -18.50 -20.85 19.34
C LYS A 12 -17.40 -21.38 18.43
N LYS A 13 -16.70 -22.45 18.82
CA LYS A 13 -15.69 -23.08 17.96
C LYS A 13 -16.32 -23.74 16.73
N ILE A 14 -17.43 -24.44 16.90
CA ILE A 14 -18.17 -25.08 15.79
C ILE A 14 -18.72 -24.01 14.83
N LEU A 15 -19.35 -22.96 15.33
CA LEU A 15 -19.85 -21.85 14.52
C LEU A 15 -18.72 -21.13 13.76
N LYS A 16 -17.58 -20.94 14.42
CA LYS A 16 -16.38 -20.38 13.77
C LYS A 16 -15.81 -21.32 12.70
N TYR A 17 -15.88 -22.62 12.92
CA TYR A 17 -15.46 -23.62 11.92
C TYR A 17 -16.42 -23.64 10.73
N ILE A 18 -17.73 -23.65 10.97
CA ILE A 18 -18.77 -23.59 9.93
C ILE A 18 -18.65 -22.27 9.14
N SER A 19 -18.51 -21.12 9.81
CA SER A 19 -18.33 -19.84 9.14
C SER A 19 -17.06 -19.81 8.27
N ARG A 20 -15.99 -20.48 8.70
CA ARG A 20 -14.77 -20.65 7.91
C ARG A 20 -14.99 -21.52 6.67
N MET A 21 -15.81 -22.58 6.75
CA MET A 21 -16.16 -23.42 5.59
C MET A 21 -16.96 -22.63 4.54
N PHE A 22 -17.82 -21.70 4.99
CA PHE A 22 -18.58 -20.82 4.09
C PHE A 22 -17.86 -19.51 3.73
N SER A 23 -16.68 -19.24 4.30
CA SER A 23 -15.90 -18.07 3.97
C SER A 23 -15.35 -18.17 2.54
N LYS A 24 -15.19 -17.03 1.87
CA LYS A 24 -14.66 -16.96 0.50
C LYS A 24 -13.19 -17.43 0.40
N THR A 25 -12.45 -17.42 1.50
CA THR A 25 -11.00 -17.71 1.54
C THR A 25 -10.67 -19.19 1.27
N PRO A 26 -11.29 -20.19 1.90
CA PRO A 26 -11.03 -21.59 1.57
C PRO A 26 -11.36 -21.93 0.12
N LYS A 27 -12.47 -21.37 -0.39
CA LYS A 27 -12.86 -21.56 -1.80
C LYS A 27 -11.80 -20.98 -2.73
N ARG A 28 -11.29 -19.78 -2.45
CA ARG A 28 -10.22 -19.15 -3.25
C ARG A 28 -8.92 -19.95 -3.21
N LYS A 29 -8.54 -20.48 -2.03
CA LYS A 29 -7.37 -21.37 -1.90
C LYS A 29 -7.51 -22.60 -2.78
N PHE A 30 -8.67 -23.26 -2.76
CA PHE A 30 -8.95 -24.43 -3.61
C PHE A 30 -8.84 -24.08 -5.10
N TYR A 31 -9.51 -23.01 -5.54
CA TYR A 31 -9.46 -22.59 -6.95
C TYR A 31 -8.06 -22.14 -7.37
N PHE A 32 -7.32 -21.49 -6.49
CA PHE A 32 -5.92 -21.15 -6.78
C PHE A 32 -5.10 -22.41 -7.05
N GLY A 33 -5.20 -23.44 -6.19
CA GLY A 33 -4.52 -24.71 -6.40
C GLY A 33 -4.89 -25.40 -7.71
N MET A 34 -6.17 -25.36 -8.07
CA MET A 34 -6.65 -25.86 -9.37
C MET A 34 -6.04 -25.07 -10.54
N PHE A 35 -6.08 -23.74 -10.49
CA PHE A 35 -5.49 -22.91 -11.53
C PHE A 35 -3.97 -23.00 -11.58
N TYR A 36 -3.32 -23.12 -10.43
CA TYR A 36 -1.89 -23.38 -10.35
C TYR A 36 -1.50 -24.65 -11.11
N LYS A 37 -2.25 -25.74 -10.94
CA LYS A 37 -1.98 -27.01 -11.61
C LYS A 37 -2.29 -26.99 -13.11
N HIS A 38 -3.39 -26.35 -13.53
CA HIS A 38 -3.93 -26.53 -14.89
C HIS A 38 -3.77 -25.30 -15.81
N CYS A 39 -3.49 -24.10 -15.30
CA CYS A 39 -3.28 -22.95 -16.15
C CYS A 39 -1.81 -22.79 -16.53
N LYS A 40 -1.53 -22.63 -17.82
CA LYS A 40 -0.21 -22.23 -18.30
C LYS A 40 0.06 -20.77 -17.97
N VAL A 41 1.32 -20.44 -17.75
CA VAL A 41 1.78 -19.06 -17.60
C VAL A 41 1.68 -18.34 -18.96
N LYS A 42 1.27 -17.08 -18.93
CA LYS A 42 1.04 -16.24 -20.11
C LYS A 42 2.10 -15.15 -20.18
N ASP A 43 3.02 -15.25 -21.12
CA ASP A 43 4.22 -14.42 -21.18
C ASP A 43 3.96 -12.92 -21.31
N ASN A 44 2.81 -12.54 -21.86
CA ASN A 44 2.43 -11.13 -22.04
C ASN A 44 1.49 -10.59 -20.97
N VAL A 45 1.28 -11.31 -19.86
CA VAL A 45 0.37 -10.90 -18.78
C VAL A 45 1.15 -10.45 -17.56
N ILE A 46 0.81 -9.26 -17.08
CA ILE A 46 1.32 -8.69 -15.82
C ILE A 46 0.15 -8.56 -14.84
N LEU A 47 0.34 -9.01 -13.60
CA LEU A 47 -0.54 -8.70 -12.48
C LEU A 47 0.19 -7.76 -11.52
N VAL A 48 -0.44 -6.63 -11.24
CA VAL A 48 0.07 -5.61 -10.32
C VAL A 48 -0.90 -5.45 -9.17
N GLU A 49 -0.40 -5.24 -7.96
CA GLU A 49 -1.22 -4.96 -6.79
C GLU A 49 -0.50 -4.00 -5.83
N SER A 50 -1.20 -2.97 -5.37
CA SER A 50 -0.74 -2.07 -4.32
C SER A 50 -1.56 -2.26 -3.06
N PHE A 51 -0.92 -2.36 -1.90
CA PHE A 51 -1.58 -2.37 -0.59
C PHE A 51 -2.79 -3.30 -0.53
N HIS A 52 -2.63 -4.55 -0.97
CA HIS A 52 -3.68 -5.58 -1.01
C HIS A 52 -4.92 -5.20 -1.86
N GLY A 53 -4.76 -4.29 -2.83
CA GLY A 53 -5.85 -3.79 -3.68
C GLY A 53 -6.63 -2.61 -3.11
N SER A 54 -6.26 -2.09 -1.96
CA SER A 54 -6.95 -0.94 -1.34
C SER A 54 -6.67 0.38 -2.05
N ASN A 55 -5.57 0.46 -2.80
CA ASN A 55 -5.16 1.67 -3.50
C ASN A 55 -4.48 1.36 -4.85
N ILE A 56 -4.40 2.35 -5.75
CA ILE A 56 -3.60 2.32 -6.97
C ILE A 56 -2.60 3.46 -6.86
N SER A 57 -1.40 3.15 -6.40
CA SER A 57 -0.40 4.18 -6.07
C SER A 57 0.97 3.56 -5.89
N ASP A 58 1.91 4.36 -5.39
CA ASP A 58 3.23 3.90 -4.97
C ASP A 58 4.14 3.44 -6.13
N SER A 59 5.20 2.76 -5.80
CA SER A 59 6.20 2.23 -6.74
C SER A 59 5.59 1.31 -7.80
N THR A 60 4.53 0.59 -7.48
CA THR A 60 3.82 -0.27 -8.43
C THR A 60 3.13 0.54 -9.54
N LEU A 61 2.53 1.69 -9.22
CA LEU A 61 1.95 2.59 -10.23
C LEU A 61 3.03 3.22 -11.12
N ALA A 62 4.13 3.68 -10.52
CA ALA A 62 5.26 4.25 -11.26
C ALA A 62 5.84 3.21 -12.25
N LEU A 63 6.04 1.96 -11.81
CA LEU A 63 6.49 0.89 -12.69
C LEU A 63 5.50 0.60 -13.83
N VAL A 64 4.20 0.60 -13.57
CA VAL A 64 3.18 0.40 -14.62
C VAL A 64 3.24 1.51 -15.67
N ARG A 65 3.33 2.78 -15.24
CA ARG A 65 3.51 3.93 -16.15
C ARG A 65 4.75 3.75 -17.02
N GLN A 66 5.86 3.37 -16.44
CA GLN A 66 7.10 3.16 -17.18
C GLN A 66 7.01 1.95 -18.13
N ILE A 67 6.37 0.85 -17.72
CA ILE A 67 6.17 -0.32 -18.60
C ILE A 67 5.32 0.05 -19.80
N LEU A 68 4.21 0.77 -19.62
CA LEU A 68 3.34 1.21 -20.70
C LEU A 68 4.06 2.16 -21.66
N LYS A 69 4.90 3.07 -21.13
CA LYS A 69 5.72 3.99 -21.92
C LYS A 69 6.79 3.26 -22.74
N SER A 70 7.50 2.31 -22.12
CA SER A 70 8.62 1.60 -22.76
C SER A 70 8.20 0.48 -23.70
N TYR A 71 7.02 -0.11 -23.47
CA TYR A 71 6.52 -1.27 -24.19
C TYR A 71 5.04 -1.10 -24.55
N PRO A 72 4.67 -0.09 -25.38
CA PRO A 72 3.28 0.18 -25.73
C PRO A 72 2.64 -1.04 -26.41
N GLY A 73 1.47 -1.44 -25.92
CA GLY A 73 0.69 -2.55 -26.48
C GLY A 73 1.24 -3.96 -26.27
N LYS A 74 2.47 -4.11 -25.72
CA LYS A 74 3.12 -5.42 -25.56
C LYS A 74 2.49 -6.27 -24.47
N TYR A 75 2.11 -5.67 -23.35
CA TYR A 75 1.64 -6.39 -22.17
C TYR A 75 0.17 -6.12 -21.87
N LYS A 76 -0.52 -7.16 -21.42
CA LYS A 76 -1.85 -7.05 -20.85
C LYS A 76 -1.74 -6.92 -19.33
N ILE A 77 -1.90 -5.71 -18.84
CA ILE A 77 -1.73 -5.41 -17.42
C ILE A 77 -3.07 -5.50 -16.68
N TYR A 78 -3.11 -6.31 -15.64
CA TYR A 78 -4.20 -6.37 -14.67
C TYR A 78 -3.77 -5.69 -13.38
N TYR A 79 -4.56 -4.71 -12.92
CA TYR A 79 -4.32 -4.06 -11.63
C TYR A 79 -5.34 -4.54 -10.61
N GLY A 80 -4.87 -5.19 -9.55
CA GLY A 80 -5.70 -5.70 -8.45
C GLY A 80 -6.30 -4.57 -7.61
N THR A 81 -7.60 -4.65 -7.33
CA THR A 81 -8.31 -3.66 -6.53
C THR A 81 -9.45 -4.28 -5.74
N GLU A 82 -9.72 -3.78 -4.54
CA GLU A 82 -10.90 -4.13 -3.74
C GLU A 82 -12.15 -3.35 -4.17
N ASN A 83 -12.00 -2.20 -4.85
CA ASN A 83 -13.09 -1.34 -5.26
C ASN A 83 -12.92 -0.82 -6.70
N LYS A 84 -13.45 -1.61 -7.65
CA LYS A 84 -13.36 -1.27 -9.08
C LYS A 84 -14.03 0.05 -9.44
N LYS A 85 -15.16 0.39 -8.81
CA LYS A 85 -15.88 1.64 -9.11
C LYS A 85 -15.04 2.85 -8.72
N LYS A 86 -14.54 2.87 -7.48
CA LYS A 86 -13.68 3.95 -6.98
C LYS A 86 -12.45 4.18 -7.86
N HIS A 87 -11.80 3.09 -8.32
CA HIS A 87 -10.54 3.22 -9.05
C HIS A 87 -10.71 3.35 -10.57
N ALA A 88 -11.90 3.08 -11.12
CA ALA A 88 -12.14 3.21 -12.55
C ALA A 88 -12.06 4.68 -13.03
N GLU A 89 -12.62 5.60 -12.25
CA GLU A 89 -12.55 7.04 -12.53
C GLU A 89 -11.10 7.53 -12.50
N PHE A 90 -10.37 7.19 -11.44
CA PHE A 90 -8.95 7.53 -11.31
C PHE A 90 -8.11 7.00 -12.48
N ILE A 91 -8.28 5.72 -12.89
CA ILE A 91 -7.55 5.13 -14.02
C ILE A 91 -7.86 5.87 -15.33
N LYS A 92 -9.13 6.26 -15.54
CA LYS A 92 -9.56 7.03 -16.70
C LYS A 92 -8.95 8.43 -16.69
N GLU A 93 -8.96 9.10 -15.55
CA GLU A 93 -8.41 10.45 -15.37
C GLU A 93 -6.90 10.50 -15.68
N ILE A 94 -6.13 9.53 -15.18
CA ILE A 94 -4.68 9.46 -15.44
C ILE A 94 -4.32 8.78 -16.77
N GLY A 95 -5.30 8.40 -17.59
CA GLY A 95 -5.08 7.80 -18.92
C GLY A 95 -4.32 6.47 -18.90
N LEU A 96 -4.46 5.65 -17.85
CA LEU A 96 -3.68 4.43 -17.68
C LEU A 96 -4.33 3.22 -18.36
N ASP A 97 -3.69 2.63 -19.37
CA ASP A 97 -4.21 1.44 -20.09
C ASP A 97 -3.99 0.15 -19.30
N VAL A 98 -4.82 -0.07 -18.28
CA VAL A 98 -4.83 -1.27 -17.46
C VAL A 98 -6.24 -1.82 -17.27
N LYS A 99 -6.35 -3.12 -16.98
CA LYS A 99 -7.61 -3.78 -16.65
C LYS A 99 -7.75 -3.98 -15.15
N LEU A 100 -8.69 -3.28 -14.53
CA LEU A 100 -9.00 -3.47 -13.12
C LEU A 100 -9.60 -4.85 -12.85
N ILE A 101 -9.06 -5.54 -11.86
CA ILE A 101 -9.55 -6.83 -11.41
C ILE A 101 -9.80 -6.81 -9.90
N ASP A 102 -10.99 -7.24 -9.50
CA ASP A 102 -11.34 -7.35 -8.08
C ASP A 102 -10.59 -8.51 -7.45
N VAL A 103 -9.74 -8.19 -6.44
CA VAL A 103 -8.88 -9.14 -5.72
C VAL A 103 -9.67 -10.20 -4.95
N THR A 104 -10.99 -10.03 -4.79
CA THR A 104 -11.85 -10.99 -4.10
C THR A 104 -12.42 -12.07 -5.02
N THR A 105 -12.17 -12.00 -6.34
CA THR A 105 -12.79 -12.86 -7.34
C THR A 105 -11.95 -14.09 -7.72
N PHE A 106 -12.61 -15.12 -8.24
CA PHE A 106 -11.92 -16.28 -8.83
C PHE A 106 -11.12 -15.91 -10.09
N LYS A 107 -11.54 -14.88 -10.80
CA LYS A 107 -10.79 -14.37 -11.95
C LYS A 107 -9.43 -13.83 -11.53
N TYR A 108 -9.35 -13.14 -10.37
CA TYR A 108 -8.08 -12.71 -9.79
C TYR A 108 -7.18 -13.91 -9.46
N THR A 109 -7.72 -14.95 -8.78
CA THR A 109 -6.92 -16.15 -8.44
C THR A 109 -6.39 -16.86 -9.69
N LYS A 110 -7.17 -16.88 -10.78
CA LYS A 110 -6.72 -17.42 -12.08
C LYS A 110 -5.59 -16.61 -12.67
N ILE A 111 -5.67 -15.27 -12.65
CA ILE A 111 -4.63 -14.39 -13.17
C ILE A 111 -3.38 -14.49 -12.30
N LEU A 112 -3.50 -14.48 -10.96
CA LEU A 112 -2.39 -14.67 -10.04
C LEU A 112 -1.62 -15.98 -10.32
N ALA A 113 -2.32 -17.07 -10.66
CA ALA A 113 -1.72 -18.35 -11.00
C ALA A 113 -1.18 -18.44 -12.44
N SER A 114 -1.43 -17.46 -13.30
CA SER A 114 -1.11 -17.56 -14.73
C SER A 114 -0.43 -16.33 -15.36
N ALA A 115 -0.30 -15.22 -14.65
CA ALA A 115 0.47 -14.07 -15.14
C ALA A 115 1.96 -14.38 -15.12
N LYS A 116 2.69 -13.97 -16.17
CA LYS A 116 4.15 -14.11 -16.22
C LYS A 116 4.83 -13.24 -15.19
N TYR A 117 4.40 -11.98 -15.09
CA TYR A 117 5.00 -11.02 -14.19
C TYR A 117 4.02 -10.65 -13.08
N LEU A 118 4.52 -10.65 -11.86
CA LEU A 118 3.81 -10.32 -10.65
C LEU A 118 4.54 -9.14 -10.00
N ILE A 119 3.85 -8.04 -9.75
CA ILE A 119 4.43 -6.84 -9.12
C ILE A 119 3.58 -6.47 -7.92
N ASN A 120 4.20 -6.37 -6.74
CA ASN A 120 3.49 -6.07 -5.51
C ASN A 120 4.37 -5.22 -4.57
N ASN A 121 3.74 -4.36 -3.78
CA ASN A 121 4.42 -3.57 -2.76
C ASN A 121 4.08 -3.98 -1.32
N SER A 122 3.27 -5.03 -1.15
CA SER A 122 2.88 -5.56 0.16
C SER A 122 2.99 -7.09 0.19
N SER A 123 1.89 -7.82 0.09
CA SER A 123 1.92 -9.29 -0.03
C SER A 123 0.72 -9.81 -0.79
N PHE A 124 0.90 -10.81 -1.63
CA PHE A 124 -0.19 -11.61 -2.17
C PHE A 124 -0.83 -12.47 -1.08
N PRO A 125 -2.05 -13.00 -1.30
CA PRO A 125 -2.73 -13.81 -0.30
C PRO A 125 -1.88 -14.97 0.21
N VAL A 126 -2.10 -15.37 1.46
CA VAL A 126 -1.35 -16.43 2.15
C VAL A 126 -1.30 -17.78 1.42
N TYR A 127 -2.25 -18.04 0.52
CA TYR A 127 -2.28 -19.25 -0.30
C TYR A 127 -1.48 -19.14 -1.61
N PHE A 128 -0.90 -17.97 -1.88
CA PHE A 128 -0.12 -17.76 -3.09
C PHE A 128 1.17 -18.59 -3.04
N VAL A 129 1.42 -19.29 -4.14
CA VAL A 129 2.69 -19.98 -4.43
C VAL A 129 3.07 -19.60 -5.87
N LYS A 130 4.27 -19.06 -6.03
CA LYS A 130 4.81 -18.67 -7.34
C LYS A 130 5.17 -19.93 -8.15
N LYS A 131 4.81 -19.95 -9.43
CA LYS A 131 5.33 -20.97 -10.34
C LYS A 131 6.77 -20.67 -10.72
N PRO A 132 7.58 -21.67 -11.07
CA PRO A 132 8.96 -21.47 -11.54
C PRO A 132 9.03 -20.53 -12.75
N GLU A 133 8.05 -20.58 -13.65
CA GLU A 133 8.01 -19.77 -14.87
C GLU A 133 7.56 -18.33 -14.64
N GLN A 134 6.98 -18.00 -13.48
CA GLN A 134 6.58 -16.64 -13.14
C GLN A 134 7.77 -15.85 -12.63
N VAL A 135 7.75 -14.54 -12.85
CA VAL A 135 8.71 -13.58 -12.31
C VAL A 135 7.98 -12.68 -11.32
N TYR A 136 8.41 -12.68 -10.08
CA TYR A 136 7.82 -11.88 -9.00
C TYR A 136 8.77 -10.76 -8.56
N ILE A 137 8.30 -9.52 -8.67
CA ILE A 137 9.01 -8.30 -8.26
C ILE A 137 8.29 -7.72 -7.04
N GLN A 138 9.00 -7.64 -5.93
CA GLN A 138 8.54 -7.06 -4.68
C GLN A 138 9.22 -5.71 -4.46
N THR A 139 8.43 -4.62 -4.41
CA THR A 139 9.00 -3.28 -4.28
C THR A 139 9.01 -2.76 -2.85
N TRP A 140 8.31 -3.45 -1.95
CA TRP A 140 7.98 -2.92 -0.64
C TRP A 140 7.34 -1.52 -0.74
N HIS A 141 7.13 -0.82 0.36
CA HIS A 141 6.38 0.43 0.34
C HIS A 141 6.91 1.52 1.28
N GLY A 142 8.09 1.35 1.85
CA GLY A 142 8.68 2.40 2.68
C GLY A 142 9.90 1.95 3.48
N THR A 143 10.69 2.93 3.88
CA THR A 143 11.80 2.72 4.81
C THR A 143 11.26 2.41 6.21
N PRO A 144 11.75 1.40 6.89
CA PRO A 144 11.31 1.02 8.22
C PRO A 144 11.61 2.12 9.25
N LEU A 145 10.56 2.76 9.76
CA LEU A 145 10.66 3.73 10.88
C LEU A 145 10.11 3.15 12.19
N LYS A 146 9.45 2.02 12.12
CA LYS A 146 8.85 1.30 13.25
C LYS A 146 9.35 -0.13 13.25
N THR A 147 9.24 -0.79 14.40
CA THR A 147 9.55 -2.21 14.54
C THR A 147 8.75 -3.07 13.57
N LEU A 148 9.41 -3.93 12.82
CA LEU A 148 8.84 -4.82 11.82
C LEU A 148 9.20 -6.29 12.07
N GLY A 149 8.54 -7.18 11.33
CA GLY A 149 8.86 -8.59 11.24
C GLY A 149 8.87 -9.31 12.60
N LYS A 150 9.93 -10.06 12.87
CA LYS A 150 10.10 -10.86 14.11
C LYS A 150 10.14 -10.02 15.39
N LYS A 151 10.47 -8.74 15.29
CA LYS A 151 10.55 -7.81 16.42
C LYS A 151 9.20 -7.21 16.80
N MET A 152 8.13 -7.42 16.00
CA MET A 152 6.77 -6.99 16.33
C MET A 152 6.21 -7.81 17.51
N ARG A 153 5.24 -7.23 18.24
CA ARG A 153 4.61 -7.86 19.42
C ARG A 153 4.11 -9.30 19.19
N LEU A 154 3.54 -9.58 18.01
CA LEU A 154 3.04 -10.91 17.65
C LEU A 154 4.11 -11.79 16.98
N GLY A 155 5.35 -11.30 16.82
CA GLY A 155 6.45 -12.06 16.25
C GLY A 155 6.09 -12.73 14.92
N ILE A 156 6.30 -14.04 14.83
CA ILE A 156 6.08 -14.83 13.60
C ILE A 156 4.65 -14.75 13.09
N GLU A 157 3.64 -14.68 13.96
CA GLU A 157 2.23 -14.61 13.55
C GLU A 157 1.92 -13.35 12.73
N SER A 158 2.62 -12.23 12.98
CA SER A 158 2.43 -10.99 12.23
C SER A 158 3.22 -10.92 10.94
N MET A 159 4.29 -11.69 10.79
CA MET A 159 5.21 -11.57 9.67
C MET A 159 5.14 -12.68 8.62
N TYR A 160 4.58 -13.87 8.95
CA TYR A 160 4.73 -15.08 8.13
C TYR A 160 4.30 -14.91 6.68
N ASN A 161 3.20 -14.17 6.41
CA ASN A 161 2.75 -13.97 5.04
C ASN A 161 3.67 -13.03 4.25
N VAL A 162 4.19 -12.01 4.90
CA VAL A 162 5.15 -11.06 4.29
C VAL A 162 6.46 -11.78 4.00
N GLN A 163 7.00 -12.51 4.97
CA GLN A 163 8.20 -13.33 4.79
C GLN A 163 8.03 -14.34 3.65
N HIS A 164 6.88 -15.06 3.63
CA HIS A 164 6.56 -16.01 2.57
C HIS A 164 6.55 -15.37 1.17
N ASN A 165 6.03 -14.15 1.06
CA ASN A 165 6.05 -13.40 -0.19
C ASN A 165 7.46 -12.98 -0.59
N PHE A 166 8.28 -12.48 0.35
CA PHE A 166 9.66 -12.13 0.09
C PHE A 166 10.48 -13.33 -0.39
N LEU A 167 10.37 -14.48 0.27
CA LEU A 167 11.10 -15.69 -0.11
C LEU A 167 10.75 -16.23 -1.50
N GLN A 168 9.58 -15.88 -2.02
CA GLN A 168 9.16 -16.26 -3.37
C GLN A 168 9.50 -15.22 -4.44
N ALA A 169 9.88 -14.00 -4.04
CA ALA A 169 10.20 -12.96 -5.00
C ALA A 169 11.53 -13.24 -5.72
N ASP A 170 11.54 -13.11 -7.04
CA ASP A 170 12.77 -13.19 -7.82
C ASP A 170 13.61 -11.92 -7.65
N TYR A 171 12.92 -10.79 -7.43
CA TYR A 171 13.54 -9.49 -7.21
C TYR A 171 12.88 -8.77 -6.04
N ILE A 172 13.71 -8.28 -5.11
CA ILE A 172 13.27 -7.34 -4.06
C ILE A 172 14.04 -6.04 -4.27
N THR A 173 13.32 -4.91 -4.29
CA THR A 173 13.97 -3.60 -4.43
C THR A 173 14.05 -2.89 -3.09
N PHE A 174 15.23 -2.36 -2.76
CA PHE A 174 15.44 -1.50 -1.59
C PHE A 174 16.10 -0.19 -1.99
N PRO A 175 15.73 0.95 -1.35
CA PRO A 175 16.25 2.27 -1.72
C PRO A 175 17.64 2.56 -1.17
N ASN A 176 18.05 1.87 -0.11
CA ASN A 176 19.33 2.06 0.58
C ASN A 176 19.67 0.84 1.45
N ASP A 177 20.92 0.79 1.90
CA ASP A 177 21.45 -0.31 2.72
C ASP A 177 20.70 -0.47 4.03
N PHE A 178 20.36 0.62 4.71
CA PHE A 178 19.58 0.58 5.96
C PHE A 178 18.27 -0.19 5.78
N THR A 179 17.50 0.13 4.75
CA THR A 179 16.24 -0.57 4.47
C THR A 179 16.47 -2.04 4.17
N ARG A 180 17.46 -2.34 3.33
CA ARG A 180 17.85 -3.73 3.01
C ARG A 180 18.17 -4.50 4.28
N ASP A 181 19.08 -4.00 5.09
CA ASP A 181 19.60 -4.72 6.25
C ASP A 181 18.52 -4.98 7.29
N VAL A 182 17.68 -3.96 7.59
CA VAL A 182 16.54 -4.11 8.50
C VAL A 182 15.52 -5.13 7.95
N MET A 183 15.17 -5.05 6.67
CA MET A 183 14.18 -5.95 6.08
C MET A 183 14.69 -7.39 5.99
N MET A 184 15.96 -7.57 5.59
CA MET A 184 16.58 -8.89 5.50
C MET A 184 16.67 -9.55 6.88
N GLU A 185 17.03 -8.79 7.93
CA GLU A 185 17.11 -9.30 9.29
C GLU A 185 15.73 -9.53 9.92
N ASP A 186 14.85 -8.53 9.89
CA ASP A 186 13.59 -8.56 10.64
C ASP A 186 12.59 -9.56 10.08
N TYR A 187 12.70 -9.91 8.80
CA TYR A 187 11.91 -10.96 8.16
C TYR A 187 12.67 -12.29 8.02
N ASN A 188 13.86 -12.46 8.67
CA ASN A 188 14.71 -13.65 8.59
C ASN A 188 14.94 -14.10 7.13
N LEU A 189 15.33 -13.17 6.28
CA LEU A 189 15.61 -13.45 4.86
C LEU A 189 17.07 -13.79 4.62
N ASN A 190 17.97 -13.38 5.51
CA ASN A 190 19.39 -13.75 5.46
C ASN A 190 19.51 -15.28 5.37
N ASP A 191 20.36 -15.77 4.48
CA ASP A 191 20.62 -17.19 4.23
C ASP A 191 19.44 -18.00 3.65
N LEU A 192 18.24 -17.43 3.57
CA LEU A 192 17.03 -18.09 3.05
C LEU A 192 16.59 -17.52 1.70
N TYR A 193 16.81 -16.23 1.46
CA TYR A 193 16.39 -15.58 0.22
C TYR A 193 17.36 -15.90 -0.92
N THR A 194 16.85 -16.52 -1.97
CA THR A 194 17.63 -16.95 -3.14
C THR A 194 17.44 -16.07 -4.37
N GLY A 195 16.56 -15.07 -4.29
CA GLY A 195 16.35 -14.10 -5.35
C GLY A 195 17.40 -13.00 -5.38
N LYS A 196 17.19 -12.00 -6.20
CA LYS A 196 18.09 -10.86 -6.37
C LYS A 196 17.61 -9.64 -5.61
N VAL A 197 18.43 -9.10 -4.73
CA VAL A 197 18.23 -7.77 -4.15
C VAL A 197 18.71 -6.72 -5.16
N VAL A 198 17.82 -5.78 -5.47
CA VAL A 198 18.09 -4.65 -6.38
C VAL A 198 18.13 -3.38 -5.55
N MET A 199 19.32 -2.78 -5.47
CA MET A 199 19.49 -1.49 -4.80
C MET A 199 19.14 -0.36 -5.78
N ALA A 200 17.96 0.21 -5.62
CA ALA A 200 17.46 1.30 -6.45
C ALA A 200 16.51 2.19 -5.64
N GLY A 201 16.48 3.47 -5.91
CA GLY A 201 15.51 4.39 -5.29
C GLY A 201 14.07 3.91 -5.47
N TYR A 202 13.17 4.40 -4.64
CA TYR A 202 11.74 4.07 -4.83
C TYR A 202 11.24 4.61 -6.17
N PRO A 203 10.70 3.78 -7.08
CA PRO A 203 10.15 4.23 -8.36
C PRO A 203 9.12 5.36 -8.23
N ARG A 204 8.34 5.38 -7.14
CA ARG A 204 7.38 6.45 -6.85
C ARG A 204 8.01 7.83 -6.70
N ASN A 205 9.30 7.90 -6.36
CA ASN A 205 10.02 9.16 -6.17
C ASN A 205 10.45 9.80 -7.51
N GLU A 206 10.20 9.14 -8.65
CA GLU A 206 10.48 9.72 -9.98
C GLU A 206 9.85 11.09 -10.16
N ILE A 207 8.67 11.30 -9.56
CA ILE A 207 7.92 12.55 -9.67
C ILE A 207 8.70 13.75 -9.11
N PHE A 208 9.55 13.58 -8.11
CA PHE A 208 10.34 14.65 -7.50
C PHE A 208 11.42 15.21 -8.44
N PHE A 209 11.72 14.51 -9.52
CA PHE A 209 12.67 14.98 -10.56
C PHE A 209 11.97 15.68 -11.72
N LYS A 210 10.63 15.74 -11.72
CA LYS A 210 9.81 16.37 -12.76
C LYS A 210 9.43 17.80 -12.37
N LYS A 211 10.41 18.70 -12.33
CA LYS A 211 10.24 20.08 -11.87
C LYS A 211 9.12 20.82 -12.60
N GLU A 212 8.98 20.62 -13.91
CA GLU A 212 7.97 21.29 -14.73
C GLU A 212 6.54 20.88 -14.31
N GLU A 213 6.32 19.58 -14.00
CA GLU A 213 5.04 19.10 -13.50
C GLU A 213 4.72 19.69 -12.12
N GLY A 214 5.73 19.84 -11.24
CA GLY A 214 5.60 20.46 -9.92
C GLY A 214 5.25 21.97 -10.01
N GLU A 215 5.92 22.73 -10.87
CA GLU A 215 5.63 24.13 -11.07
C GLU A 215 4.24 24.35 -11.72
N ALA A 216 3.83 23.49 -12.64
CA ALA A 216 2.49 23.52 -13.21
C ALA A 216 1.41 23.27 -12.13
N LEU A 217 1.62 22.31 -11.24
CA LEU A 217 0.70 22.04 -10.13
C LEU A 217 0.66 23.21 -9.13
N LYS A 218 1.80 23.83 -8.82
CA LYS A 218 1.83 25.04 -8.00
C LYS A 218 1.01 26.18 -8.62
N ALA A 219 1.14 26.39 -9.92
CA ALA A 219 0.36 27.40 -10.63
C ALA A 219 -1.15 27.09 -10.57
N GLU A 220 -1.55 25.84 -10.83
CA GLU A 220 -2.95 25.37 -10.75
C GLU A 220 -3.55 25.59 -9.36
N LEU A 221 -2.77 25.34 -8.31
CA LEU A 221 -3.20 25.52 -6.92
C LEU A 221 -3.11 26.98 -6.42
N GLY A 222 -2.69 27.93 -7.25
CA GLY A 222 -2.48 29.33 -6.85
C GLY A 222 -1.30 29.53 -5.88
N LEU A 223 -0.29 28.67 -5.97
CA LEU A 223 0.88 28.63 -5.10
C LEU A 223 2.17 29.10 -5.79
N ALA A 224 2.06 29.65 -7.00
CA ALA A 224 3.21 30.19 -7.74
C ALA A 224 3.96 31.24 -6.89
N GLY A 225 5.27 31.11 -6.78
CA GLY A 225 6.11 31.98 -5.97
C GLY A 225 5.99 31.80 -4.45
N LYS A 226 5.17 30.88 -3.97
CA LYS A 226 5.03 30.62 -2.53
C LYS A 226 5.93 29.48 -2.05
N THR A 227 6.40 29.63 -0.80
CA THR A 227 7.00 28.51 -0.06
C THR A 227 5.90 27.67 0.56
N VAL A 228 5.90 26.37 0.23
CA VAL A 228 4.90 25.42 0.67
C VAL A 228 5.49 24.46 1.70
N TYR A 229 4.84 24.39 2.85
CA TYR A 229 5.15 23.40 3.88
C TYR A 229 4.07 22.33 3.90
N ALA A 230 4.45 21.05 4.02
CA ALA A 230 3.54 19.92 4.12
C ALA A 230 3.70 19.22 5.46
N TYR A 231 2.64 19.19 6.26
CA TYR A 231 2.58 18.44 7.52
C TYR A 231 1.67 17.23 7.37
N MET A 232 2.26 16.05 7.35
CA MET A 232 1.57 14.77 7.15
C MET A 232 1.78 13.85 8.36
N PRO A 233 1.16 14.14 9.52
CA PRO A 233 1.40 13.37 10.73
C PRO A 233 0.77 11.98 10.64
N THR A 234 1.47 10.99 11.20
CA THR A 234 0.87 9.70 11.51
C THR A 234 0.04 9.79 12.80
N TRP A 235 -0.99 8.98 12.89
CA TRP A 235 -1.73 8.84 14.15
C TRP A 235 -0.84 8.23 15.25
N ARG A 236 -1.13 8.59 16.50
CA ARG A 236 -0.44 8.06 17.68
C ARG A 236 -1.44 7.26 18.51
N GLY A 237 -1.11 6.01 18.84
CA GLY A 237 -1.94 5.09 19.63
C GLY A 237 -1.51 3.64 19.41
N THR A 238 -1.90 2.75 20.31
CA THR A 238 -1.63 1.31 20.22
C THR A 238 -2.70 0.56 19.44
N SER A 239 -3.89 1.15 19.32
CA SER A 239 -5.01 0.63 18.52
C SER A 239 -5.93 1.77 18.07
N ASN A 240 -6.82 1.51 17.10
CA ASN A 240 -7.81 2.48 16.65
C ASN A 240 -8.81 2.93 17.74
N HIS A 241 -8.81 2.27 18.90
CA HIS A 241 -9.71 2.54 20.02
C HIS A 241 -9.06 3.33 21.17
N ASP A 242 -7.72 3.50 21.19
CA ASP A 242 -6.98 4.11 22.30
C ASP A 242 -6.50 5.54 22.01
N ILE A 243 -7.09 6.22 21.03
CA ILE A 243 -6.69 7.58 20.68
C ILE A 243 -7.38 8.56 21.64
N ASN A 244 -6.62 9.16 22.53
CA ASN A 244 -7.09 10.35 23.27
C ASN A 244 -7.07 11.55 22.31
N THR A 245 -8.12 11.66 21.49
CA THR A 245 -8.26 12.69 20.45
C THR A 245 -8.26 14.09 21.05
N ALA A 246 -8.92 14.31 22.19
CA ALA A 246 -9.06 15.64 22.80
C ALA A 246 -7.71 16.25 23.22
N SER A 247 -6.85 15.48 23.90
CA SER A 247 -5.51 15.95 24.29
C SER A 247 -4.60 16.19 23.09
N TYR A 248 -4.72 15.37 22.03
CA TYR A 248 -3.97 15.55 20.79
C TYR A 248 -4.44 16.82 20.05
N GLU A 249 -5.75 17.04 19.94
CA GLU A 249 -6.34 18.20 19.30
C GLU A 249 -5.91 19.51 19.97
N SER A 250 -5.95 19.58 21.30
CA SER A 250 -5.52 20.75 22.05
C SER A 250 -4.07 21.12 21.73
N LYS A 251 -3.16 20.16 21.80
CA LYS A 251 -1.74 20.39 21.48
C LYS A 251 -1.50 20.81 20.04
N VAL A 252 -2.20 20.19 19.09
CA VAL A 252 -2.08 20.57 17.67
C VAL A 252 -2.58 21.99 17.42
N LYS A 253 -3.70 22.39 18.02
CA LYS A 253 -4.25 23.75 17.93
C LYS A 253 -3.28 24.80 18.47
N GLU A 254 -2.62 24.54 19.60
CA GLU A 254 -1.59 25.42 20.14
C GLU A 254 -0.40 25.57 19.21
N ILE A 255 0.13 24.45 18.69
CA ILE A 255 1.23 24.46 17.73
C ILE A 255 0.86 25.23 16.45
N PHE A 256 -0.33 24.98 15.91
CA PHE A 256 -0.80 25.65 14.70
C PHE A 256 -0.96 27.16 14.89
N LYS A 257 -1.41 27.60 16.08
CA LYS A 257 -1.49 29.02 16.39
C LYS A 257 -0.11 29.70 16.35
N VAL A 258 0.90 29.03 16.88
CA VAL A 258 2.28 29.52 16.85
C VAL A 258 2.84 29.54 15.42
N ILE A 259 2.58 28.48 14.64
CA ILE A 259 3.03 28.40 13.24
C ILE A 259 2.35 29.49 12.41
N ASP A 260 1.03 29.60 12.46
CA ASP A 260 0.26 30.55 11.67
C ASP A 260 0.69 32.01 11.90
N ASN A 261 1.01 32.36 13.16
CA ASN A 261 1.51 33.67 13.53
C ASN A 261 2.95 33.97 13.06
N LYS A 262 3.72 32.94 12.71
CA LYS A 262 5.12 33.09 12.25
C LYS A 262 5.26 33.05 10.73
N LEU A 263 4.25 32.58 10.03
CA LEU A 263 4.27 32.46 8.58
C LEU A 263 3.98 33.82 7.94
N SER A 264 4.69 34.14 6.87
CA SER A 264 4.48 35.29 6.01
C SER A 264 3.47 34.98 4.90
N ASP A 265 3.01 36.06 4.20
CA ASP A 265 1.97 35.92 3.16
C ASP A 265 2.42 35.13 1.91
N ASP A 266 3.71 34.98 1.73
CA ASP A 266 4.33 34.13 0.70
C ASP A 266 4.55 32.69 1.15
N GLN A 267 4.09 32.33 2.34
CA GLN A 267 4.23 30.97 2.91
C GLN A 267 2.86 30.34 3.17
N VAL A 268 2.74 29.04 2.86
CA VAL A 268 1.52 28.26 3.09
C VAL A 268 1.86 26.92 3.75
N PHE A 269 1.10 26.57 4.78
CA PHE A 269 1.28 25.33 5.51
C PHE A 269 0.08 24.39 5.30
N PHE A 270 0.27 23.32 4.53
CA PHE A 270 -0.77 22.34 4.27
C PHE A 270 -0.73 21.20 5.27
N VAL A 271 -1.90 20.77 5.71
CA VAL A 271 -2.07 19.69 6.68
C VAL A 271 -2.85 18.54 6.08
N ASN A 272 -2.23 17.37 6.04
CA ASN A 272 -2.88 16.12 5.63
C ASN A 272 -2.96 15.15 6.82
N PHE A 273 -4.03 15.27 7.60
CA PHE A 273 -4.25 14.37 8.73
C PHE A 273 -4.58 12.95 8.28
N HIS A 274 -4.18 11.99 9.09
CA HIS A 274 -4.68 10.61 8.97
C HIS A 274 -6.22 10.60 8.98
N PRO A 275 -6.91 9.76 8.20
CA PRO A 275 -8.37 9.73 8.10
C PRO A 275 -9.11 9.72 9.44
N ILE A 276 -8.54 9.08 10.46
CA ILE A 276 -9.12 9.02 11.83
C ILE A 276 -9.20 10.42 12.50
N LEU A 277 -8.32 11.35 12.11
CA LEU A 277 -8.21 12.67 12.72
C LEU A 277 -8.72 13.80 11.81
N LYS A 278 -9.11 13.46 10.57
CA LYS A 278 -9.39 14.43 9.51
C LYS A 278 -10.53 15.40 9.87
N ASP A 279 -11.53 14.92 10.58
CA ASP A 279 -12.74 15.68 10.90
C ASP A 279 -12.70 16.31 12.32
N SER A 280 -11.63 16.06 13.09
CA SER A 280 -11.55 16.51 14.48
C SER A 280 -10.96 17.90 14.63
N ILE A 281 -10.19 18.41 13.66
CA ILE A 281 -9.51 19.71 13.76
C ILE A 281 -9.94 20.61 12.61
N SER A 282 -10.71 21.67 12.94
CA SER A 282 -11.04 22.72 11.96
C SER A 282 -9.82 23.62 11.69
N LEU A 283 -9.55 23.86 10.42
CA LEU A 283 -8.48 24.74 9.94
C LEU A 283 -8.98 26.11 9.46
N SER A 284 -10.27 26.38 9.59
CA SER A 284 -10.89 27.63 9.06
C SER A 284 -10.40 28.92 9.73
N ASN A 285 -9.88 28.83 10.95
CA ASN A 285 -9.47 29.98 11.75
C ASN A 285 -8.02 30.40 11.54
N TYR A 286 -7.30 29.73 10.62
CA TYR A 286 -5.89 30.04 10.34
C TYR A 286 -5.76 30.74 8.99
N LYS A 287 -4.86 31.72 8.92
CA LYS A 287 -4.58 32.51 7.71
C LYS A 287 -3.74 31.69 6.70
N HIS A 288 -2.66 31.10 7.19
CA HIS A 288 -1.64 30.45 6.37
C HIS A 288 -1.73 28.92 6.40
N ILE A 289 -2.48 28.33 7.36
CA ILE A 289 -2.64 26.87 7.47
C ILE A 289 -3.89 26.44 6.71
N LYS A 290 -3.73 25.50 5.78
CA LYS A 290 -4.77 25.04 4.87
C LYS A 290 -4.92 23.49 4.92
N PRO A 291 -6.13 22.97 4.69
CA PRO A 291 -6.29 21.54 4.46
C PRO A 291 -5.58 21.13 3.18
N PHE A 292 -5.11 19.89 3.13
CA PHE A 292 -4.50 19.30 1.94
C PHE A 292 -5.48 19.39 0.75
N PRO A 293 -5.01 19.76 -0.45
CA PRO A 293 -5.89 19.94 -1.62
C PRO A 293 -6.62 18.64 -1.98
N LYS A 294 -7.91 18.74 -2.24
CA LYS A 294 -8.71 17.58 -2.66
C LYS A 294 -8.33 17.14 -4.06
N GLY A 295 -8.23 15.83 -4.27
CA GLY A 295 -7.94 15.26 -5.60
C GLY A 295 -6.44 15.24 -5.95
N VAL A 296 -5.58 15.90 -5.18
CA VAL A 296 -4.14 15.89 -5.41
C VAL A 296 -3.49 14.67 -4.77
N ASP A 297 -2.68 13.96 -5.54
CA ASP A 297 -1.87 12.84 -5.03
C ASP A 297 -0.74 13.36 -4.12
N ASN A 298 -0.46 12.64 -3.03
CA ASN A 298 0.56 13.05 -2.05
C ASN A 298 1.95 13.21 -2.66
N TYR A 299 2.34 12.35 -3.58
CA TYR A 299 3.68 12.41 -4.20
C TYR A 299 3.78 13.53 -5.23
N SER A 300 2.69 13.81 -5.94
CA SER A 300 2.63 14.94 -6.88
C SER A 300 2.65 16.29 -6.15
N PHE A 301 2.17 16.31 -4.90
CA PHE A 301 2.16 17.51 -4.08
C PHE A 301 3.52 17.83 -3.45
N LEU A 302 4.31 16.82 -3.11
CA LEU A 302 5.65 16.96 -2.48
C LEU A 302 6.72 17.30 -3.48
#